data_f74cfb651ae8d9fc96d87b925e6019e5
#
_entry.id   f74cfb651ae8d9fc96d87b925e6019e5
#
_cell.length_a   1.000
_cell.length_b   1.000
_cell.length_c   1.000
_cell.angle_alpha   90.00
_cell.angle_beta   90.00
_cell.angle_gamma   90.00
#
_symmetry.space_group_name_H-M   'P 1'
#
loop_
_entity.id
_entity.type
_entity.pdbx_description
1 polymer ?
#
loop_
_entity_poly.entity_id
_entity_poly.type
_entity_poly.pdbx_seq_one_letter_code
_entity_poly.pdbx_strand_id
1 'polypeptide(L)'
;MMRESEYRAFYDRVGPDNGWDFSRMKYESQGIAWDLYKEVAGHCAPHDLLLDIGTGGGEELLELADAALLLIGVEQSAGMMQRAAANLAASDQRNVRILQMDARALQFPDGFFNIISCRHAPFSASETARVLAPDGVFLTQQVSEGDKWNLVQAFGKEQDRQPDGTLLNRYTEELHAAGFRHIHSEEYDAVEYYATVEDLIFLLKHAPIIRNFGEQAEDFAILDRFVQEYGTDQGIQTNSKRFKIVAHR
;
A
#
# COMPACT_ATOMS: atom_id res chain seq x y z
N MET A 1 -2.67 -1.43 17.15
CA MET A 1 -2.61 -0.82 15.78
C MET A 1 -2.01 0.58 15.91
N MET A 2 -1.13 1.00 15.02
CA MET A 2 -0.59 2.37 14.99
C MET A 2 -1.72 3.35 14.66
N ARG A 3 -1.72 4.53 15.33
CA ARG A 3 -2.63 5.61 14.96
C ARG A 3 -2.17 6.27 13.65
N GLU A 4 -3.07 6.92 12.95
CA GLU A 4 -2.76 7.58 11.67
C GLU A 4 -1.61 8.59 11.78
N SER A 5 -1.59 9.39 12.86
CA SER A 5 -0.48 10.32 13.12
C SER A 5 0.88 9.62 13.30
N GLU A 6 0.89 8.40 13.79
CA GLU A 6 2.11 7.59 13.95
C GLU A 6 2.58 7.02 12.61
N TYR A 7 1.64 6.59 11.74
CA TYR A 7 1.95 6.22 10.35
C TYR A 7 2.53 7.39 9.58
N ARG A 8 1.91 8.56 9.66
CA ARG A 8 2.41 9.76 9.00
C ARG A 8 3.82 10.12 9.48
N ALA A 9 4.06 10.17 10.79
CA ALA A 9 5.39 10.46 11.36
C ALA A 9 6.44 9.42 10.93
N PHE A 10 6.04 8.14 10.80
CA PHE A 10 6.91 7.09 10.29
C PHE A 10 7.33 7.39 8.84
N TYR A 11 6.38 7.66 7.94
CA TYR A 11 6.68 7.92 6.53
C TYR A 11 7.35 9.27 6.29
N ASP A 12 7.10 10.29 7.12
CA ASP A 12 7.86 11.56 7.10
C ASP A 12 9.36 11.33 7.38
N ARG A 13 9.68 10.32 8.20
CA ARG A 13 11.07 9.95 8.54
C ARG A 13 11.74 9.12 7.46
N VAL A 14 11.07 8.07 6.95
CA VAL A 14 11.69 7.10 6.02
C VAL A 14 11.53 7.49 4.55
N GLY A 15 10.53 8.30 4.23
CA GLY A 15 10.20 8.69 2.86
C GLY A 15 11.33 9.40 2.11
N PRO A 16 12.03 10.40 2.69
CA PRO A 16 13.10 11.10 1.99
C PRO A 16 14.25 10.19 1.55
N ASP A 17 14.54 9.15 2.34
CA ASP A 17 15.68 8.27 2.09
C ASP A 17 15.35 7.17 1.07
N ASN A 18 14.15 6.60 1.13
CA ASN A 18 13.81 5.41 0.36
C ASN A 18 12.51 5.54 -0.44
N GLY A 19 11.57 6.39 -0.03
CA GLY A 19 10.21 6.35 -0.57
C GLY A 19 9.54 5.02 -0.26
N TRP A 20 8.84 4.46 -1.24
CA TRP A 20 8.28 3.10 -1.22
C TRP A 20 9.05 2.16 -2.15
N ASP A 21 10.35 2.42 -2.37
CA ASP A 21 11.20 1.61 -3.23
C ASP A 21 11.84 0.45 -2.46
N PHE A 22 11.33 -0.75 -2.70
CA PHE A 22 11.83 -2.01 -2.17
C PHE A 22 12.63 -2.82 -3.20
N SER A 23 12.97 -2.24 -4.36
CA SER A 23 13.63 -2.94 -5.48
C SER A 23 14.99 -3.54 -5.14
N ARG A 24 15.70 -2.95 -4.18
CA ARG A 24 16.99 -3.48 -3.73
C ARG A 24 16.88 -4.70 -2.81
N MET A 25 15.70 -4.95 -2.27
CA MET A 25 15.44 -6.08 -1.37
C MET A 25 15.30 -7.37 -2.19
N LYS A 26 16.01 -8.40 -1.80
CA LYS A 26 15.98 -9.70 -2.47
C LYS A 26 15.03 -10.63 -1.75
N TYR A 27 13.92 -10.89 -2.38
CA TYR A 27 12.94 -11.86 -1.88
C TYR A 27 12.20 -12.50 -3.06
N GLU A 28 11.65 -13.68 -2.82
CA GLU A 28 10.75 -14.38 -3.74
C GLU A 28 9.39 -14.55 -3.08
N SER A 29 8.32 -14.44 -3.89
CA SER A 29 6.95 -14.65 -3.43
C SER A 29 6.28 -15.75 -4.24
N GLN A 30 5.58 -16.65 -3.55
CA GLN A 30 4.83 -17.74 -4.15
C GLN A 30 3.37 -17.66 -3.72
N GLY A 31 2.45 -17.68 -4.69
CA GLY A 31 1.01 -17.62 -4.41
C GLY A 31 0.40 -16.22 -4.47
N ILE A 32 1.11 -15.22 -5.06
CA ILE A 32 0.51 -13.92 -5.39
C ILE A 32 -0.57 -14.15 -6.47
N ALA A 33 -1.79 -13.66 -6.20
CA ALA A 33 -2.93 -13.92 -7.06
C ALA A 33 -3.18 -12.83 -8.11
N TRP A 34 -2.69 -11.59 -7.89
CA TRP A 34 -2.89 -10.44 -8.79
C TRP A 34 -1.76 -9.43 -8.69
N ASP A 35 -1.72 -8.54 -9.66
CA ASP A 35 -0.95 -7.30 -9.67
C ASP A 35 -1.94 -6.13 -9.78
N LEU A 36 -2.07 -5.33 -8.72
CA LEU A 36 -3.07 -4.26 -8.64
C LEU A 36 -2.93 -3.26 -9.78
N TYR A 37 -1.71 -2.79 -10.06
CA TYR A 37 -1.54 -1.72 -11.04
C TYR A 37 -1.69 -2.20 -12.49
N LYS A 38 -1.42 -3.48 -12.79
CA LYS A 38 -1.83 -4.07 -14.07
C LYS A 38 -3.35 -4.14 -14.21
N GLU A 39 -4.04 -4.43 -13.12
CA GLU A 39 -5.50 -4.45 -13.13
C GLU A 39 -6.07 -3.02 -13.27
N VAL A 40 -5.51 -2.04 -12.56
CA VAL A 40 -5.84 -0.60 -12.74
C VAL A 40 -5.64 -0.19 -14.19
N ALA A 41 -4.49 -0.49 -14.81
CA ALA A 41 -4.24 -0.21 -16.22
C ALA A 41 -5.26 -0.87 -17.15
N GLY A 42 -5.71 -2.09 -16.82
CA GLY A 42 -6.74 -2.81 -17.59
C GLY A 42 -8.13 -2.18 -17.53
N HIS A 43 -8.41 -1.37 -16.50
CA HIS A 43 -9.65 -0.60 -16.40
C HIS A 43 -9.57 0.79 -17.05
N CYS A 44 -8.36 1.29 -17.35
CA CYS A 44 -8.18 2.61 -17.93
C CYS A 44 -8.43 2.65 -19.44
N ALA A 45 -9.02 3.74 -19.91
CA ALA A 45 -9.04 4.13 -21.31
C ALA A 45 -8.16 5.36 -21.54
N PRO A 46 -7.64 5.62 -22.77
CA PRO A 46 -6.72 6.73 -23.05
C PRO A 46 -7.26 8.14 -22.76
N HIS A 47 -8.57 8.28 -22.55
CA HIS A 47 -9.22 9.55 -22.23
C HIS A 47 -9.61 9.68 -20.76
N ASP A 48 -9.31 8.68 -19.92
CA ASP A 48 -9.69 8.65 -18.52
C ASP A 48 -8.80 9.55 -17.65
N LEU A 49 -9.35 9.98 -16.53
CA LEU A 49 -8.64 10.63 -15.44
C LEU A 49 -8.50 9.63 -14.29
N LEU A 50 -7.28 9.36 -13.87
CA LEU A 50 -6.95 8.42 -12.79
C LEU A 50 -6.50 9.19 -11.55
N LEU A 51 -7.01 8.81 -10.39
CA LEU A 51 -6.52 9.23 -9.08
C LEU A 51 -5.87 8.04 -8.37
N ASP A 52 -4.65 8.20 -7.86
CA ASP A 52 -3.99 7.23 -6.97
C ASP A 52 -3.89 7.81 -5.56
N ILE A 53 -4.58 7.19 -4.60
CA ILE A 53 -4.64 7.62 -3.19
C ILE A 53 -3.52 6.96 -2.40
N GLY A 54 -2.68 7.77 -1.74
CA GLY A 54 -1.52 7.29 -1.00
C GLY A 54 -0.39 6.86 -1.95
N THR A 55 -0.15 7.67 -2.97
CA THR A 55 0.80 7.35 -4.06
C THR A 55 2.27 7.20 -3.61
N GLY A 56 2.59 7.58 -2.37
CA GLY A 56 3.95 7.52 -1.84
C GLY A 56 4.94 8.35 -2.65
N GLY A 57 6.03 7.74 -3.10
CA GLY A 57 7.01 8.36 -4.00
C GLY A 57 6.58 8.42 -5.47
N GLY A 58 5.40 7.94 -5.81
CA GLY A 58 4.84 7.99 -7.17
C GLY A 58 5.45 6.97 -8.15
N GLU A 59 6.26 6.03 -7.67
CA GLU A 59 6.97 5.06 -8.51
C GLU A 59 5.98 4.30 -9.42
N GLU A 60 4.97 3.68 -8.84
CA GLU A 60 3.96 2.90 -9.57
C GLU A 60 3.07 3.79 -10.46
N LEU A 61 2.73 4.99 -9.99
CA LEU A 61 1.92 5.92 -10.76
C LEU A 61 2.63 6.39 -12.05
N LEU A 62 3.94 6.58 -11.98
CA LEU A 62 4.76 6.96 -13.14
C LEU A 62 4.81 5.84 -14.20
N GLU A 63 4.80 4.57 -13.78
CA GLU A 63 4.74 3.42 -14.68
C GLU A 63 3.39 3.31 -15.40
N LEU A 64 2.32 3.84 -14.80
CA LEU A 64 0.98 3.87 -15.39
C LEU A 64 0.75 5.03 -16.38
N ALA A 65 1.73 5.89 -16.63
CA ALA A 65 1.52 7.14 -17.37
C ALA A 65 0.85 6.97 -18.74
N ASP A 66 1.12 5.87 -19.44
CA ASP A 66 0.54 5.57 -20.75
C ASP A 66 -0.90 5.04 -20.69
N ALA A 67 -1.42 4.71 -19.49
CA ALA A 67 -2.72 4.08 -19.35
C ALA A 67 -3.90 5.06 -19.44
N ALA A 68 -3.70 6.35 -19.10
CA ALA A 68 -4.77 7.33 -19.00
C ALA A 68 -4.34 8.73 -19.49
N LEU A 69 -5.31 9.61 -19.74
CA LEU A 69 -5.07 10.99 -20.19
C LEU A 69 -4.31 11.82 -19.15
N LEU A 70 -4.73 11.73 -17.89
CA LEU A 70 -4.13 12.46 -16.76
C LEU A 70 -4.15 11.54 -15.54
N LEU A 71 -3.00 11.45 -14.87
CA LEU A 71 -2.85 10.71 -13.64
C LEU A 71 -2.51 11.69 -12.51
N ILE A 72 -3.25 11.60 -11.42
CA ILE A 72 -3.03 12.43 -10.23
C ILE A 72 -2.78 11.50 -9.04
N GLY A 73 -1.61 11.64 -8.42
CA GLY A 73 -1.31 11.02 -7.13
C GLY A 73 -1.57 11.99 -5.99
N VAL A 74 -2.14 11.51 -4.88
CA VAL A 74 -2.25 12.29 -3.64
C VAL A 74 -1.52 11.57 -2.51
N GLU A 75 -0.76 12.34 -1.73
CA GLU A 75 0.04 11.86 -0.62
C GLU A 75 0.02 12.87 0.53
N GLN A 76 -0.12 12.40 1.78
CA GLN A 76 -0.15 13.33 2.92
C GLN A 76 1.21 13.52 3.60
N SER A 77 2.13 12.57 3.47
CA SER A 77 3.46 12.63 4.07
C SER A 77 4.36 13.60 3.32
N ALA A 78 4.91 14.59 4.04
CA ALA A 78 5.87 15.54 3.46
C ALA A 78 7.17 14.84 3.03
N GLY A 79 7.59 13.79 3.75
CA GLY A 79 8.76 12.99 3.39
C GLY A 79 8.57 12.23 2.08
N MET A 80 7.40 11.59 1.89
CA MET A 80 7.07 10.93 0.63
C MET A 80 6.94 11.93 -0.52
N MET A 81 6.37 13.12 -0.29
CA MET A 81 6.27 14.19 -1.29
C MET A 81 7.63 14.67 -1.80
N GLN A 82 8.66 14.71 -0.94
CA GLN A 82 10.03 15.03 -1.38
C GLN A 82 10.55 13.97 -2.36
N ARG A 83 10.33 12.69 -2.07
CA ARG A 83 10.69 11.58 -2.96
C ARG A 83 9.90 11.66 -4.27
N ALA A 84 8.59 11.86 -4.19
CA ALA A 84 7.72 11.98 -5.35
C ALA A 84 8.14 13.13 -6.29
N ALA A 85 8.50 14.28 -5.74
CA ALA A 85 9.01 15.41 -6.51
C ALA A 85 10.32 15.06 -7.24
N ALA A 86 11.23 14.34 -6.60
CA ALA A 86 12.48 13.90 -7.21
C ALA A 86 12.23 12.88 -8.34
N ASN A 87 11.36 11.89 -8.11
CA ASN A 87 11.00 10.88 -9.10
C ASN A 87 10.32 11.52 -10.32
N LEU A 88 9.36 12.43 -10.10
CA LEU A 88 8.67 13.15 -11.17
C LEU A 88 9.64 14.02 -11.98
N ALA A 89 10.57 14.72 -11.32
CA ALA A 89 11.57 15.52 -11.99
C ALA A 89 12.57 14.70 -12.82
N ALA A 90 12.83 13.44 -12.43
CA ALA A 90 13.69 12.52 -13.16
C ALA A 90 12.95 11.78 -14.30
N SER A 91 11.62 11.86 -14.33
CA SER A 91 10.80 11.23 -15.38
C SER A 91 10.53 12.16 -16.54
N ASP A 92 10.25 11.59 -17.73
CA ASP A 92 9.77 12.33 -18.90
C ASP A 92 8.24 12.46 -18.96
N GLN A 93 7.52 12.02 -17.91
CA GLN A 93 6.06 11.95 -17.90
C GLN A 93 5.43 13.34 -17.76
N ARG A 94 4.60 13.72 -18.74
CA ARG A 94 3.97 15.05 -18.79
C ARG A 94 2.53 15.07 -18.31
N ASN A 95 1.90 13.92 -18.19
CA ASN A 95 0.50 13.77 -17.78
C ASN A 95 0.35 13.25 -16.34
N VAL A 96 1.43 13.22 -15.55
CA VAL A 96 1.41 12.83 -14.14
C VAL A 96 1.52 14.08 -13.26
N ARG A 97 0.74 14.15 -12.19
CA ARG A 97 0.81 15.18 -11.14
C ARG A 97 0.78 14.51 -9.79
N ILE A 98 1.56 14.98 -8.84
CA ILE A 98 1.53 14.49 -7.46
C ILE A 98 1.30 15.70 -6.54
N LEU A 99 0.29 15.59 -5.66
CA LEU A 99 -0.18 16.68 -4.82
C LEU A 99 -0.16 16.25 -3.35
N GLN A 100 0.28 17.15 -2.47
CA GLN A 100 0.16 16.91 -1.04
C GLN A 100 -1.28 17.13 -0.60
N MET A 101 -1.96 16.07 -0.17
CA MET A 101 -3.38 16.10 0.17
C MET A 101 -3.75 14.99 1.15
N ASP A 102 -4.75 15.27 2.00
CA ASP A 102 -5.37 14.27 2.87
C ASP A 102 -6.49 13.54 2.10
N ALA A 103 -6.44 12.23 2.05
CA ALA A 103 -7.45 11.40 1.38
C ALA A 103 -8.87 11.52 1.98
N ARG A 104 -9.00 12.10 3.17
CA ARG A 104 -10.29 12.37 3.82
C ARG A 104 -10.92 13.70 3.42
N ALA A 105 -10.21 14.54 2.68
CA ALA A 105 -10.66 15.86 2.24
C ALA A 105 -10.07 16.19 0.86
N LEU A 106 -10.50 15.42 -0.15
CA LEU A 106 -10.00 15.54 -1.51
C LEU A 106 -10.48 16.87 -2.16
N GLN A 107 -9.54 17.70 -2.61
CA GLN A 107 -9.83 19.00 -3.19
C GLN A 107 -10.09 18.91 -4.71
N PHE A 108 -10.97 17.97 -5.09
CA PHE A 108 -11.40 17.79 -6.47
C PHE A 108 -12.92 17.93 -6.59
N PRO A 109 -13.43 18.30 -7.77
CA PRO A 109 -14.89 18.31 -8.03
C PRO A 109 -15.53 16.92 -7.88
N ASP A 110 -16.84 16.91 -7.67
CA ASP A 110 -17.62 15.69 -7.69
C ASP A 110 -17.57 15.04 -9.07
N GLY A 111 -17.41 13.71 -9.11
CA GLY A 111 -17.41 12.94 -10.35
C GLY A 111 -16.26 13.23 -11.31
N PHE A 112 -15.12 13.67 -10.78
CA PHE A 112 -14.00 14.12 -11.61
C PHE A 112 -13.15 12.99 -12.20
N PHE A 113 -13.00 11.85 -11.50
CA PHE A 113 -12.14 10.75 -11.91
C PHE A 113 -12.94 9.57 -12.45
N ASN A 114 -12.45 8.92 -13.49
CA ASN A 114 -13.02 7.70 -14.04
C ASN A 114 -12.54 6.48 -13.26
N ILE A 115 -11.27 6.47 -12.87
CA ILE A 115 -10.62 5.38 -12.13
C ILE A 115 -9.97 5.95 -10.87
N ILE A 116 -10.13 5.25 -9.75
CA ILE A 116 -9.41 5.56 -8.52
C ILE A 116 -8.69 4.30 -8.04
N SER A 117 -7.41 4.41 -7.73
CA SER A 117 -6.60 3.36 -7.09
C SER A 117 -6.17 3.76 -5.69
N CYS A 118 -5.96 2.76 -4.83
CA CYS A 118 -5.40 2.95 -3.50
C CYS A 118 -4.65 1.69 -3.08
N ARG A 119 -3.33 1.77 -2.85
CA ARG A 119 -2.53 0.63 -2.42
C ARG A 119 -1.89 0.88 -1.06
N HIS A 120 -2.21 0.01 -0.09
CA HIS A 120 -1.62 0.02 1.26
C HIS A 120 -1.73 1.38 2.00
N ALA A 121 -2.73 2.18 1.66
CA ALA A 121 -3.00 3.47 2.28
C ALA A 121 -4.46 3.56 2.78
N PRO A 122 -4.74 4.35 3.83
CA PRO A 122 -6.10 4.61 4.22
C PRO A 122 -6.80 5.51 3.20
N PHE A 123 -8.10 5.31 3.01
CA PHE A 123 -8.96 6.15 2.18
C PHE A 123 -10.28 6.46 2.88
N SER A 124 -11.00 7.44 2.40
CA SER A 124 -12.38 7.73 2.81
C SER A 124 -13.35 7.25 1.74
N ALA A 125 -14.19 6.27 2.05
CA ALA A 125 -15.16 5.74 1.10
C ALA A 125 -16.12 6.83 0.57
N SER A 126 -16.53 7.78 1.43
CA SER A 126 -17.40 8.90 1.04
C SER A 126 -16.73 9.90 0.10
N GLU A 127 -15.46 10.26 0.35
CA GLU A 127 -14.70 11.16 -0.53
C GLU A 127 -14.35 10.46 -1.85
N THR A 128 -13.96 9.17 -1.80
CA THR A 128 -13.73 8.34 -2.99
C THR A 128 -14.99 8.29 -3.86
N ALA A 129 -16.16 8.01 -3.25
CA ALA A 129 -17.42 8.04 -3.97
C ALA A 129 -17.72 9.43 -4.55
N ARG A 130 -17.50 10.50 -3.80
CA ARG A 130 -17.79 11.87 -4.24
C ARG A 130 -17.02 12.24 -5.50
N VAL A 131 -15.70 11.98 -5.51
CA VAL A 131 -14.83 12.39 -6.63
C VAL A 131 -14.83 11.41 -7.81
N LEU A 132 -15.33 10.19 -7.63
CA LEU A 132 -15.46 9.18 -8.68
C LEU A 132 -16.66 9.49 -9.59
N ALA A 133 -16.50 9.36 -10.89
CA ALA A 133 -17.56 9.52 -11.89
C ALA A 133 -18.68 8.46 -11.68
N PRO A 134 -19.93 8.71 -12.15
CA PRO A 134 -21.07 7.78 -11.93
C PRO A 134 -20.82 6.34 -12.39
N ASP A 135 -20.07 6.12 -13.46
CA ASP A 135 -19.74 4.77 -13.98
C ASP A 135 -18.26 4.42 -13.71
N GLY A 136 -17.64 5.12 -12.76
CA GLY A 136 -16.24 4.94 -12.42
C GLY A 136 -15.98 3.70 -11.57
N VAL A 137 -14.72 3.30 -11.51
CA VAL A 137 -14.24 2.11 -10.79
C VAL A 137 -13.22 2.52 -9.74
N PHE A 138 -13.38 2.00 -8.53
CA PHE A 138 -12.42 2.09 -7.45
C PHE A 138 -11.77 0.72 -7.22
N LEU A 139 -10.44 0.69 -7.23
CA LEU A 139 -9.64 -0.50 -6.93
C LEU A 139 -8.76 -0.22 -5.72
N THR A 140 -8.79 -1.11 -4.73
CA THR A 140 -7.87 -1.00 -3.60
C THR A 140 -7.26 -2.35 -3.24
N GLN A 141 -5.98 -2.34 -2.89
CA GLN A 141 -5.29 -3.46 -2.25
C GLN A 141 -4.80 -3.02 -0.88
N GLN A 142 -5.06 -3.84 0.12
CA GLN A 142 -4.67 -3.55 1.50
C GLN A 142 -3.94 -4.73 2.14
N VAL A 143 -3.19 -4.42 3.19
CA VAL A 143 -2.51 -5.40 4.03
C VAL A 143 -3.51 -5.98 5.02
N SER A 144 -3.69 -7.31 5.02
CA SER A 144 -4.55 -8.00 6.00
C SER A 144 -3.89 -8.07 7.37
N GLU A 145 -4.70 -8.30 8.40
CA GLU A 145 -4.21 -8.43 9.77
C GLU A 145 -3.29 -9.64 9.96
N GLY A 146 -3.46 -10.68 9.14
CA GLY A 146 -2.62 -11.87 9.14
C GLY A 146 -1.30 -11.74 8.37
N ASP A 147 -0.97 -10.54 7.86
CA ASP A 147 0.31 -10.31 7.16
C ASP A 147 1.51 -10.43 8.09
N LYS A 148 2.59 -11.10 7.61
CA LYS A 148 3.82 -11.33 8.38
C LYS A 148 3.56 -11.96 9.75
N TRP A 149 2.60 -12.90 9.80
CA TRP A 149 2.05 -13.39 11.04
C TRP A 149 3.10 -14.07 11.95
N ASN A 150 3.98 -14.89 11.40
CA ASN A 150 5.06 -15.54 12.16
C ASN A 150 6.07 -14.51 12.72
N LEU A 151 6.37 -13.42 11.99
CA LEU A 151 7.16 -12.29 12.52
C LEU A 151 6.45 -11.60 13.68
N VAL A 152 5.16 -11.30 13.52
CA VAL A 152 4.35 -10.67 14.57
C VAL A 152 4.34 -11.52 15.84
N GLN A 153 4.20 -12.84 15.71
CA GLN A 153 4.27 -13.80 16.81
C GLN A 153 5.66 -13.83 17.48
N ALA A 154 6.73 -13.92 16.69
CA ALA A 154 8.09 -13.93 17.23
C ALA A 154 8.41 -12.70 18.09
N PHE A 155 7.84 -11.55 17.74
CA PHE A 155 7.97 -10.30 18.49
C PHE A 155 6.91 -10.14 19.61
N GLY A 156 6.00 -11.12 19.82
CA GLY A 156 4.95 -11.06 20.85
C GLY A 156 3.97 -9.90 20.64
N LYS A 157 3.61 -9.58 19.40
CA LYS A 157 2.76 -8.45 19.02
C LYS A 157 1.37 -8.85 18.51
N GLU A 158 0.95 -10.11 18.70
CA GLU A 158 -0.33 -10.63 18.23
C GLU A 158 -1.52 -9.86 18.81
N GLN A 159 -1.43 -9.47 20.09
CA GLN A 159 -2.48 -8.69 20.77
C GLN A 159 -2.64 -7.27 20.21
N ASP A 160 -1.67 -6.77 19.44
CA ASP A 160 -1.76 -5.47 18.78
C ASP A 160 -2.54 -5.55 17.46
N ARG A 161 -2.89 -6.77 17.01
CA ARG A 161 -3.62 -7.03 15.75
C ARG A 161 -5.11 -7.25 16.02
N GLN A 162 -5.93 -6.76 15.10
CA GLN A 162 -7.35 -7.13 15.07
C GLN A 162 -7.50 -8.56 14.49
N PRO A 163 -8.65 -9.22 14.73
CA PRO A 163 -8.98 -10.47 14.04
C PRO A 163 -8.86 -10.30 12.51
N ASP A 164 -8.36 -11.34 11.86
CA ASP A 164 -8.18 -11.36 10.41
C ASP A 164 -9.51 -11.14 9.68
N GLY A 165 -9.48 -10.35 8.59
CA GLY A 165 -10.67 -9.92 7.83
C GLY A 165 -11.41 -8.71 8.41
N THR A 166 -11.02 -8.16 9.56
CA THR A 166 -11.66 -6.99 10.16
C THR A 166 -11.61 -5.77 9.23
N LEU A 167 -10.47 -5.50 8.62
CA LEU A 167 -10.27 -4.37 7.73
C LEU A 167 -11.04 -4.54 6.42
N LEU A 168 -11.02 -5.74 5.84
CA LEU A 168 -11.79 -6.06 4.64
C LEU A 168 -13.28 -5.83 4.86
N ASN A 169 -13.83 -6.38 5.94
CA ASN A 169 -15.25 -6.21 6.28
C ASN A 169 -15.60 -4.72 6.47
N ARG A 170 -14.80 -3.99 7.23
CA ARG A 170 -15.01 -2.56 7.46
C ARG A 170 -15.02 -1.77 6.15
N TYR A 171 -14.03 -1.95 5.28
CA TYR A 171 -13.99 -1.22 4.01
C TYR A 171 -15.13 -1.60 3.08
N THR A 172 -15.55 -2.87 3.06
CA THR A 172 -16.71 -3.31 2.30
C THR A 172 -17.99 -2.62 2.79
N GLU A 173 -18.20 -2.54 4.10
CA GLU A 173 -19.35 -1.85 4.71
C GLU A 173 -19.33 -0.35 4.43
N GLU A 174 -18.17 0.31 4.59
CA GLU A 174 -17.99 1.73 4.30
C GLU A 174 -18.25 2.07 2.82
N LEU A 175 -17.79 1.22 1.89
CA LEU A 175 -18.04 1.39 0.46
C LEU A 175 -19.54 1.21 0.13
N HIS A 176 -20.22 0.20 0.68
CA HIS A 176 -21.66 0.05 0.54
C HIS A 176 -22.43 1.28 1.06
N ALA A 177 -22.05 1.77 2.25
CA ALA A 177 -22.66 2.96 2.85
C ALA A 177 -22.43 4.24 2.01
N ALA A 178 -21.30 4.32 1.30
CA ALA A 178 -20.98 5.42 0.38
C ALA A 178 -21.67 5.32 -1.00
N GLY A 179 -22.42 4.26 -1.25
CA GLY A 179 -23.23 4.08 -2.46
C GLY A 179 -22.56 3.29 -3.59
N PHE A 180 -21.41 2.66 -3.31
CA PHE A 180 -20.82 1.73 -4.28
C PHE A 180 -21.70 0.49 -4.46
N ARG A 181 -21.74 0.00 -5.69
CA ARG A 181 -22.45 -1.20 -6.13
C ARG A 181 -21.45 -2.21 -6.68
N HIS A 182 -21.84 -3.48 -6.83
CA HIS A 182 -20.96 -4.52 -7.40
C HIS A 182 -19.58 -4.53 -6.77
N ILE A 183 -19.53 -4.61 -5.44
CA ILE A 183 -18.29 -4.71 -4.68
C ILE A 183 -17.82 -6.17 -4.73
N HIS A 184 -16.64 -6.39 -5.30
CA HIS A 184 -15.99 -7.69 -5.38
C HIS A 184 -14.69 -7.64 -4.58
N SER A 185 -14.45 -8.67 -3.77
CA SER A 185 -13.21 -8.78 -2.99
C SER A 185 -12.55 -10.14 -3.18
N GLU A 186 -11.25 -10.14 -3.16
CA GLU A 186 -10.40 -11.31 -3.22
C GLU A 186 -9.30 -11.21 -2.16
N GLU A 187 -8.82 -12.36 -1.67
CA GLU A 187 -7.72 -12.44 -0.72
C GLU A 187 -6.68 -13.43 -1.21
N TYR A 188 -5.41 -13.21 -0.85
CA TYR A 188 -4.37 -14.22 -0.92
C TYR A 188 -3.49 -14.19 0.34
N ASP A 189 -2.85 -15.32 0.61
CA ASP A 189 -1.81 -15.47 1.62
C ASP A 189 -0.59 -16.13 0.97
N ALA A 190 0.26 -15.31 0.37
CA ALA A 190 1.45 -15.75 -0.33
C ALA A 190 2.57 -16.08 0.66
N VAL A 191 3.43 -17.02 0.30
CA VAL A 191 4.67 -17.30 1.03
C VAL A 191 5.78 -16.41 0.46
N GLU A 192 6.54 -15.75 1.32
CA GLU A 192 7.71 -14.96 0.94
C GLU A 192 8.99 -15.54 1.56
N TYR A 193 10.07 -15.54 0.78
CA TYR A 193 11.40 -15.98 1.17
C TYR A 193 12.39 -14.84 0.99
N TYR A 194 12.88 -14.27 2.09
CA TYR A 194 13.90 -13.22 2.07
C TYR A 194 15.28 -13.85 1.97
N ALA A 195 16.09 -13.38 1.00
CA ALA A 195 17.37 -14.00 0.71
C ALA A 195 18.37 -13.87 1.88
N THR A 196 18.34 -12.74 2.60
CA THR A 196 19.25 -12.45 3.71
C THR A 196 18.52 -11.82 4.90
N VAL A 197 19.17 -11.83 6.06
CA VAL A 197 18.67 -11.12 7.25
C VAL A 197 18.66 -9.59 7.03
N GLU A 198 19.59 -9.08 6.23
CA GLU A 198 19.68 -7.67 5.88
C GLU A 198 18.46 -7.21 5.06
N ASP A 199 17.94 -8.06 4.16
CA ASP A 199 16.71 -7.79 3.41
C ASP A 199 15.51 -7.68 4.37
N LEU A 200 15.42 -8.58 5.35
CA LEU A 200 14.36 -8.57 6.35
C LEU A 200 14.48 -7.37 7.30
N ILE A 201 15.71 -7.00 7.72
CA ILE A 201 15.99 -5.78 8.50
C ILE A 201 15.57 -4.53 7.70
N PHE A 202 15.88 -4.51 6.40
CA PHE A 202 15.48 -3.41 5.54
C PHE A 202 13.95 -3.27 5.51
N LEU A 203 13.21 -4.36 5.31
CA LEU A 203 11.75 -4.36 5.36
C LEU A 203 11.24 -3.80 6.69
N LEU A 204 11.72 -4.34 7.83
CA LEU A 204 11.25 -3.95 9.16
C LEU A 204 11.54 -2.50 9.52
N LYS A 205 12.56 -1.90 8.91
CA LYS A 205 12.89 -0.47 9.09
C LYS A 205 12.06 0.47 8.21
N HIS A 206 11.57 -0.01 7.05
CA HIS A 206 10.88 0.82 6.06
C HIS A 206 9.38 0.50 5.94
N ALA A 207 8.91 -0.57 6.56
CA ALA A 207 7.50 -0.90 6.68
C ALA A 207 7.10 -1.04 8.16
N PRO A 208 5.95 -0.50 8.61
CA PRO A 208 5.58 -0.44 10.03
C PRO A 208 4.98 -1.77 10.52
N ILE A 209 5.67 -2.89 10.26
CA ILE A 209 5.25 -4.24 10.64
C ILE A 209 5.45 -4.46 12.14
N ILE A 210 6.66 -4.18 12.64
CA ILE A 210 7.01 -4.19 14.05
C ILE A 210 7.31 -2.75 14.47
N ARG A 211 6.50 -2.24 15.39
CA ARG A 211 6.63 -0.85 15.85
C ARG A 211 7.99 -0.60 16.50
N ASN A 212 8.67 0.46 16.04
CA ASN A 212 9.98 0.89 16.57
C ASN A 212 11.07 -0.17 16.47
N PHE A 213 11.01 -1.05 15.46
CA PHE A 213 12.04 -2.07 15.23
C PHE A 213 13.44 -1.44 15.13
N GLY A 214 14.37 -2.01 15.89
CA GLY A 214 15.77 -1.60 15.94
C GLY A 214 16.09 -0.50 16.97
N GLU A 215 15.10 -0.03 17.74
CA GLU A 215 15.32 0.89 18.85
C GLU A 215 15.84 0.17 20.13
N GLN A 216 15.63 -1.14 20.21
CA GLN A 216 16.04 -1.97 21.35
C GLN A 216 17.00 -3.08 20.88
N ALA A 217 18.01 -3.39 21.69
CA ALA A 217 18.98 -4.46 21.37
C ALA A 217 18.30 -5.84 21.28
N GLU A 218 17.24 -6.04 22.06
CA GLU A 218 16.42 -7.26 22.05
C GLU A 218 15.78 -7.56 20.71
N ASP A 219 15.47 -6.53 19.91
CA ASP A 219 14.85 -6.70 18.58
C ASP A 219 15.71 -7.59 17.67
N PHE A 220 17.03 -7.37 17.70
CA PHE A 220 17.96 -8.15 16.90
C PHE A 220 18.12 -9.59 17.42
N ALA A 221 18.10 -9.78 18.73
CA ALA A 221 18.13 -11.12 19.32
C ALA A 221 16.86 -11.93 19.04
N ILE A 222 15.70 -11.26 18.93
CA ILE A 222 14.44 -11.89 18.48
C ILE A 222 14.56 -12.26 17.02
N LEU A 223 15.04 -11.35 16.18
CA LEU A 223 15.22 -11.58 14.74
C LEU A 223 16.20 -12.74 14.48
N ASP A 224 17.31 -12.84 15.20
CA ASP A 224 18.27 -13.95 15.07
C ASP A 224 17.60 -15.31 15.35
N ARG A 225 16.76 -15.40 16.40
CA ARG A 225 15.98 -16.61 16.69
C ARG A 225 14.97 -16.91 15.59
N PHE A 226 14.29 -15.89 15.09
CA PHE A 226 13.35 -16.02 13.97
C PHE A 226 14.05 -16.59 12.72
N VAL A 227 15.22 -16.07 12.38
CA VAL A 227 16.02 -16.56 11.24
C VAL A 227 16.43 -18.02 11.42
N GLN A 228 16.77 -18.43 12.64
CA GLN A 228 17.10 -19.83 12.95
C GLN A 228 15.88 -20.76 12.82
N GLU A 229 14.69 -20.30 13.19
CA GLU A 229 13.45 -21.07 13.17
C GLU A 229 12.85 -21.15 11.76
N TYR A 230 12.85 -20.05 11.01
CA TYR A 230 12.17 -19.92 9.71
C TYR A 230 13.15 -19.88 8.51
N GLY A 231 14.44 -20.10 8.73
CA GLY A 231 15.42 -20.22 7.66
C GLY A 231 15.23 -21.54 6.90
N THR A 232 15.21 -21.46 5.58
CA THR A 232 15.07 -22.58 4.64
C THR A 232 16.13 -22.50 3.55
N ASP A 233 16.24 -23.53 2.70
CA ASP A 233 17.12 -23.50 1.51
C ASP A 233 16.72 -22.41 0.50
N GLN A 234 15.46 -21.92 0.56
CA GLN A 234 14.95 -20.83 -0.32
C GLN A 234 15.16 -19.44 0.28
N GLY A 235 15.43 -19.34 1.58
CA GLY A 235 15.56 -18.10 2.31
C GLY A 235 14.79 -18.10 3.62
N ILE A 236 14.64 -16.92 4.23
CA ILE A 236 13.92 -16.74 5.50
C ILE A 236 12.43 -16.61 5.19
N GLN A 237 11.64 -17.58 5.62
CA GLN A 237 10.23 -17.70 5.27
C GLN A 237 9.34 -16.82 6.15
N THR A 238 8.42 -16.11 5.52
CA THR A 238 7.26 -15.46 6.15
C THR A 238 6.09 -15.48 5.19
N ASN A 239 4.97 -14.83 5.54
CA ASN A 239 3.83 -14.72 4.65
C ASN A 239 3.55 -13.28 4.20
N SER A 240 2.81 -13.14 3.11
CA SER A 240 2.29 -11.87 2.61
C SER A 240 0.79 -11.99 2.39
N LYS A 241 0.00 -11.51 3.36
CA LYS A 241 -1.45 -11.60 3.27
C LYS A 241 -2.05 -10.26 2.84
N ARG A 242 -2.79 -10.30 1.74
CA ARG A 242 -3.42 -9.12 1.13
C ARG A 242 -4.86 -9.41 0.80
N PHE A 243 -5.66 -8.33 0.76
CA PHE A 243 -6.96 -8.35 0.09
C PHE A 243 -7.04 -7.23 -0.94
N LYS A 244 -7.87 -7.45 -1.94
CA LYS A 244 -8.22 -6.49 -2.97
C LYS A 244 -9.73 -6.29 -2.96
N ILE A 245 -10.17 -5.06 -3.22
CA ILE A 245 -11.57 -4.73 -3.49
C ILE A 245 -11.64 -3.99 -4.82
N VAL A 246 -12.56 -4.40 -5.68
CA VAL A 246 -12.99 -3.68 -6.89
C VAL A 246 -14.44 -3.29 -6.69
N ALA A 247 -14.73 -1.99 -6.77
CA ALA A 247 -16.04 -1.45 -6.50
C ALA A 247 -16.47 -0.45 -7.58
N HIS A 248 -17.70 -0.57 -8.08
CA HIS A 248 -18.28 0.32 -9.09
C HIS A 248 -19.25 1.30 -8.41
N ARG A 249 -19.25 2.55 -8.88
CA ARG A 249 -20.14 3.57 -8.38
C ARG A 249 -21.57 3.45 -8.95
#